data_fd7880ab5989b6df0575a2c9f1e311f5
#
_entry.id   fd7880ab5989b6df0575a2c9f1e311f5
#
_cell.length_a   1.000
_cell.length_b   1.000
_cell.length_c   1.000
_cell.angle_alpha   90.00
_cell.angle_beta   90.00
_cell.angle_gamma   90.00
#
_symmetry.space_group_name_H-M   'P 1'
#
loop_
_entity.id
_entity.type
_entity.pdbx_description
1 polymer ?
#
loop_
_entity_poly.entity_id
_entity_poly.type
_entity_poly.pdbx_seq_one_letter_code
_entity_poly.pdbx_strand_id
1 'polypeptide(L)' 'MTHSPIDVLRMALEREKDAVQYYKEYATGASEPAIREMFQFLVAEEVKHVELLQAEIDREVNQEN' A
#
# COMPACT_ATOMS: atom_id res chain seq x y z
N MET A 1 -19.90 -17.42 -1.26
CA MET A 1 -19.83 -16.31 -0.30
C MET A 1 -18.97 -15.21 -0.85
N THR A 2 -19.30 -14.04 -0.52
CA THR A 2 -18.65 -12.89 -1.10
C THR A 2 -18.27 -11.90 -0.02
N HIS A 3 -17.20 -11.17 -0.29
CA HIS A 3 -16.82 -10.03 0.53
C HIS A 3 -17.56 -8.80 0.05
N SER A 4 -17.87 -7.90 0.96
CA SER A 4 -18.40 -6.60 0.58
C SER A 4 -17.32 -5.79 -0.13
N PRO A 5 -17.70 -4.74 -0.89
CA PRO A 5 -16.69 -3.88 -1.50
C PRO A 5 -15.70 -3.29 -0.50
N ILE A 6 -16.18 -2.94 0.71
CA ILE A 6 -15.28 -2.40 1.74
C ILE A 6 -14.29 -3.48 2.19
N ASP A 7 -14.76 -4.73 2.35
CA ASP A 7 -13.87 -5.81 2.74
C ASP A 7 -12.75 -6.01 1.72
N VAL A 8 -13.09 -5.97 0.43
CA VAL A 8 -12.10 -6.14 -0.63
C VAL A 8 -11.08 -4.99 -0.59
N LEU A 9 -11.57 -3.77 -0.39
CA LEU A 9 -10.67 -2.61 -0.28
C LEU A 9 -9.72 -2.73 0.92
N ARG A 10 -10.24 -3.22 2.05
CA ARG A 10 -9.41 -3.41 3.24
C ARG A 10 -8.35 -4.47 3.03
N MET A 11 -8.70 -5.56 2.33
CA MET A 11 -7.74 -6.59 1.99
C MET A 11 -6.64 -6.04 1.08
N ALA A 12 -7.03 -5.26 0.07
CA ALA A 12 -6.07 -4.62 -0.82
C ALA A 12 -5.16 -3.66 -0.05
N LEU A 13 -5.74 -2.89 0.88
CA LEU A 13 -4.96 -1.96 1.69
C LEU A 13 -3.88 -2.67 2.49
N GLU A 14 -4.23 -3.81 3.11
CA GLU A 14 -3.25 -4.56 3.89
C GLU A 14 -2.11 -5.08 3.02
N ARG A 15 -2.43 -5.55 1.80
CA ARG A 15 -1.39 -5.99 0.88
C ARG A 15 -0.45 -4.87 0.47
N GLU A 16 -0.99 -3.66 0.25
CA GLU A 16 -0.16 -2.52 -0.12
C GLU A 16 0.72 -2.09 1.05
N LYS A 17 0.20 -2.15 2.27
CA LYS A 17 1.01 -1.85 3.46
C LYS A 17 2.15 -2.85 3.62
N ASP A 18 1.89 -4.13 3.35
CA ASP A 18 2.93 -5.15 3.38
C ASP A 18 4.00 -4.86 2.33
N ALA A 19 3.58 -4.45 1.13
CA ALA A 19 4.54 -4.11 0.07
C ALA A 19 5.42 -2.93 0.48
N VAL A 20 4.85 -1.91 1.12
CA VAL A 20 5.63 -0.78 1.63
C VAL A 20 6.71 -1.29 2.57
N GLN A 21 6.34 -2.18 3.48
CA GLN A 21 7.28 -2.71 4.47
C GLN A 21 8.40 -3.51 3.81
N TYR A 22 8.06 -4.40 2.87
CA TYR A 22 9.04 -5.19 2.13
C TYR A 22 10.03 -4.30 1.40
N TYR A 23 9.54 -3.31 0.68
CA TYR A 23 10.42 -2.45 -0.10
C TYR A 23 11.32 -1.59 0.78
N LYS A 24 10.81 -1.16 1.95
CA LYS A 24 11.65 -0.45 2.92
C LYS A 24 12.80 -1.32 3.39
N GLU A 25 12.51 -2.59 3.68
CA GLU A 25 13.54 -3.52 4.15
C GLU A 25 14.58 -3.76 3.07
N TYR A 26 14.13 -3.94 1.83
CA TYR A 26 15.06 -4.15 0.71
C TYR A 26 15.91 -2.91 0.47
N ALA A 27 15.31 -1.73 0.57
CA ALA A 27 16.07 -0.49 0.41
C ALA A 27 17.17 -0.38 1.47
N THR A 28 16.82 -0.70 2.72
CA THR A 28 17.77 -0.64 3.83
C THR A 28 18.91 -1.64 3.64
N GLY A 29 18.60 -2.84 3.14
CA GLY A 29 19.59 -3.90 2.97
C GLY A 29 20.43 -3.80 1.71
N ALA A 30 20.03 -2.94 0.76
CA ALA A 30 20.74 -2.88 -0.53
C ALA A 30 22.03 -2.11 -0.38
N SER A 31 23.13 -2.74 -0.85
CA SER A 31 24.44 -2.10 -0.81
C SER A 31 24.72 -1.25 -2.06
N GLU A 32 24.04 -1.56 -3.17
CA GLU A 32 24.22 -0.81 -4.41
C GLU A 32 23.29 0.39 -4.45
N PRO A 33 23.82 1.60 -4.68
CA PRO A 33 22.98 2.81 -4.67
C PRO A 33 21.82 2.77 -5.65
N ALA A 34 22.05 2.23 -6.87
CA ALA A 34 20.98 2.18 -7.87
C ALA A 34 19.84 1.29 -7.41
N ILE A 35 20.16 0.17 -6.77
CA ILE A 35 19.13 -0.75 -6.26
C ILE A 35 18.38 -0.10 -5.10
N ARG A 36 19.12 0.54 -4.21
CA ARG A 36 18.49 1.25 -3.07
C ARG A 36 17.51 2.31 -3.56
N GLU A 37 17.94 3.10 -4.55
CA GLU A 37 17.09 4.15 -5.09
C GLU A 37 15.83 3.58 -5.73
N MET A 38 15.97 2.44 -6.43
CA MET A 38 14.81 1.78 -7.03
C MET A 38 13.79 1.39 -5.97
N PHE A 39 14.25 0.77 -4.86
CA PHE A 39 13.32 0.37 -3.81
C PHE A 39 12.73 1.58 -3.09
N GLN A 40 13.51 2.65 -2.92
CA GLN A 40 12.95 3.89 -2.36
C GLN A 40 11.86 4.46 -3.24
N PHE A 41 12.02 4.39 -4.56
CA PHE A 41 11.00 4.81 -5.49
C PHE A 41 9.74 3.94 -5.35
N LEU A 42 9.93 2.62 -5.26
CA LEU A 42 8.81 1.70 -5.11
C LEU A 42 8.06 1.95 -3.80
N VAL A 43 8.78 2.25 -2.71
CA VAL A 43 8.13 2.63 -1.45
C VAL A 43 7.22 3.82 -1.66
N ALA A 44 7.74 4.87 -2.32
CA ALA A 44 6.95 6.08 -2.54
C ALA A 44 5.68 5.79 -3.35
N GLU A 45 5.79 4.92 -4.37
CA GLU A 45 4.65 4.55 -5.20
C GLU A 45 3.62 3.76 -4.40
N GLU A 46 4.08 2.82 -3.56
CA GLU A 46 3.16 2.03 -2.75
C GLU A 46 2.46 2.87 -1.68
N VAL A 47 3.16 3.87 -1.13
CA VAL A 47 2.54 4.78 -0.16
C VAL A 47 1.37 5.53 -0.82
N LYS A 48 1.52 5.93 -2.09
CA LYS A 48 0.43 6.57 -2.82
C LYS A 48 -0.77 5.63 -2.94
N HIS A 49 -0.51 4.34 -3.22
CA HIS A 49 -1.58 3.36 -3.31
C HIS A 49 -2.30 3.18 -1.98
N VAL A 50 -1.54 3.16 -0.88
CA VAL A 50 -2.13 3.07 0.46
C VAL A 50 -3.06 4.25 0.70
N GLU A 51 -2.62 5.46 0.34
CA GLU A 51 -3.42 6.67 0.53
C GLU A 51 -4.70 6.64 -0.31
N LEU A 52 -4.59 6.18 -1.56
CA LEU A 52 -5.75 6.07 -2.44
C LEU A 52 -6.77 5.08 -1.88
N LEU A 53 -6.29 3.92 -1.44
CA LEU A 53 -7.19 2.90 -0.89
C LEU A 53 -7.83 3.38 0.40
N GLN A 54 -7.08 4.03 1.26
CA GLN A 54 -7.63 4.54 2.51
C GLN A 54 -8.71 5.59 2.24
N ALA A 55 -8.46 6.49 1.28
CA ALA A 55 -9.43 7.50 0.92
C ALA A 55 -10.72 6.88 0.38
N GLU A 56 -10.59 5.81 -0.41
CA GLU A 56 -11.74 5.13 -0.96
C GLU A 56 -12.54 4.41 0.12
N ILE A 57 -11.85 3.78 1.07
CA ILE A 57 -12.51 3.12 2.20
C ILE A 57 -13.28 4.16 3.01
N ASP A 58 -12.65 5.29 3.31
CA ASP A 58 -13.29 6.35 4.09
C ASP A 58 -14.55 6.86 3.39
N ARG A 59 -14.49 7.02 2.07
CA ARG A 59 -15.62 7.47 1.30
C ARG A 59 -16.76 6.44 1.33
N GLU A 60 -16.43 5.16 1.18
CA GLU A 60 -17.45 4.11 1.19
C GLU A 60 -18.11 3.98 2.55
N VAL A 61 -17.32 4.09 3.61
CA VAL A 61 -17.88 4.05 4.97
C VAL A 61 -18.82 5.22 5.18
N ASN A 62 -18.45 6.41 4.73
CA ASN A 62 -19.31 7.59 4.90
C ASN A 62 -20.59 7.47 4.11
N GLN A 63 -20.56 6.82 2.95
CA GLN A 63 -21.76 6.63 2.14
C GLN A 63 -22.76 5.68 2.78
N GLU A 64 -22.28 4.78 3.63
CA GLU A 64 -23.16 3.82 4.30
C GLU A 64 -23.95 4.45 5.45
N ASN A 65 -23.57 5.62 5.88
CA ASN A 65 -24.26 6.32 6.94
C ASN A 65 -25.40 7.17 6.39
#